data_28f950beabd771751e805d64b1be5b05
#
_entry.id   28f950beabd771751e805d64b1be5b05
#
_cell.length_a   1.000
_cell.length_b   1.000
_cell.length_c   1.000
_cell.angle_alpha   90.00
_cell.angle_beta   90.00
_cell.angle_gamma   90.00
#
_symmetry.space_group_name_H-M   'P 1'
#
loop_
_entity.id
_entity.type
_entity.pdbx_description
1 polymer ?
#
loop_
_entity_poly.entity_id
_entity_poly.type
_entity_poly.pdbx_seq_one_letter_code
_entity_poly.pdbx_strand_id
1 'polypeptide(L)'
;MKKFAIILLVVFFSSISLAHIGHYNKFDKIEMEILRNDEVIGYNNYFFKRDGEKTIVKNQYKFEVKVLSATIFKVEGYGEEIYIKDNLISFQSKTLQNKKEKFVNLKLDKNNKKFDIKGSSYSGEASIKNIIGNWWSHRILQVESQISPISGSIKEQIVTFIGKENISINGKQYETDHFKLTSKDTSLPEDKKLNFDIWLDKKTSVIIKVTYKRMGKWEYRLKNLE
;
A
#
# COMPACT_ATOMS: atom_id res chain seq x y z
N MET A 1 34.21 -53.79 16.39
CA MET A 1 32.83 -53.28 16.47
C MET A 1 32.84 -51.75 16.26
N LYS A 2 32.51 -51.27 15.08
CA LYS A 2 32.48 -49.84 14.73
C LYS A 2 31.12 -49.28 15.11
N LYS A 3 31.05 -48.32 16.07
CA LYS A 3 29.83 -47.63 16.43
C LYS A 3 29.56 -46.53 15.42
N PHE A 4 28.50 -46.67 14.64
CA PHE A 4 27.98 -45.60 13.78
C PHE A 4 27.14 -44.63 14.63
N ALA A 5 27.57 -43.41 14.77
CA ALA A 5 26.78 -42.33 15.38
C ALA A 5 25.91 -41.70 14.29
N ILE A 6 24.61 -41.90 14.37
CA ILE A 6 23.62 -41.23 13.50
C ILE A 6 23.41 -39.81 14.06
N ILE A 7 23.92 -38.79 13.35
CA ILE A 7 23.63 -37.40 13.64
C ILE A 7 22.28 -37.06 13.02
N LEU A 8 21.26 -36.90 13.87
CA LEU A 8 19.93 -36.46 13.45
C LEU A 8 19.97 -34.94 13.21
N LEU A 9 20.05 -34.52 11.94
CA LEU A 9 19.99 -33.12 11.56
C LEU A 9 18.53 -32.64 11.65
N VAL A 10 18.16 -31.98 12.76
CA VAL A 10 16.86 -31.35 12.92
C VAL A 10 16.87 -30.02 12.15
N VAL A 11 16.31 -30.02 10.95
CA VAL A 11 16.09 -28.80 10.17
C VAL A 11 14.87 -28.08 10.75
N PHE A 12 15.12 -27.03 11.55
CA PHE A 12 14.08 -26.11 11.95
C PHE A 12 13.59 -25.31 10.72
N PHE A 13 12.50 -25.72 10.11
CA PHE A 13 11.74 -24.86 9.24
C PHE A 13 11.08 -23.79 10.13
N SER A 14 11.70 -22.63 10.23
CA SER A 14 11.03 -21.45 10.74
C SER A 14 9.89 -21.12 9.75
N SER A 15 8.67 -21.52 10.11
CA SER A 15 7.46 -21.05 9.45
C SER A 15 7.42 -19.54 9.59
N ILE A 16 7.68 -18.84 8.49
CA ILE A 16 7.46 -17.39 8.40
C ILE A 16 5.95 -17.21 8.58
N SER A 17 5.55 -16.81 9.78
CA SER A 17 4.18 -16.46 10.09
C SER A 17 3.77 -15.27 9.22
N LEU A 18 2.86 -15.52 8.28
CA LEU A 18 2.31 -14.52 7.35
C LEU A 18 1.23 -13.64 8.00
N ALA A 19 1.32 -13.38 9.31
CA ALA A 19 0.38 -12.52 10.03
C ALA A 19 0.65 -11.03 9.74
N HIS A 20 0.42 -10.60 8.49
CA HIS A 20 0.74 -9.23 8.05
C HIS A 20 -0.17 -8.15 8.63
N ILE A 21 -1.46 -8.44 8.83
CA ILE A 21 -2.39 -7.49 9.45
C ILE A 21 -2.11 -7.38 10.94
N GLY A 22 -1.63 -8.45 11.57
CA GLY A 22 -1.23 -8.47 12.98
C GLY A 22 -0.19 -7.41 13.36
N HIS A 23 0.68 -7.00 12.43
CA HIS A 23 1.64 -5.91 12.67
C HIS A 23 0.98 -4.57 12.97
N TYR A 24 -0.23 -4.36 12.45
CA TYR A 24 -0.99 -3.11 12.61
C TYR A 24 -1.99 -3.14 13.77
N ASN A 25 -2.07 -4.24 14.54
CA ASN A 25 -3.04 -4.40 15.63
C ASN A 25 -2.90 -3.36 16.75
N LYS A 26 -1.74 -2.76 16.86
CA LYS A 26 -1.44 -1.71 17.85
C LYS A 26 -1.82 -0.30 17.39
N PHE A 27 -2.32 -0.14 16.15
CA PHE A 27 -2.66 1.16 15.60
C PHE A 27 -4.13 1.20 15.23
N ASP A 28 -4.81 2.24 15.65
CA ASP A 28 -6.20 2.54 15.25
C ASP A 28 -6.26 3.49 14.09
N LYS A 29 -5.14 4.22 13.84
CA LYS A 29 -5.08 5.23 12.79
C LYS A 29 -3.65 5.46 12.29
N ILE A 30 -3.51 5.63 10.97
CA ILE A 30 -2.30 6.14 10.31
C ILE A 30 -2.70 7.40 9.55
N GLU A 31 -2.12 8.53 9.90
CA GLU A 31 -2.33 9.81 9.20
C GLU A 31 -1.10 10.16 8.38
N MET A 32 -1.32 10.48 7.11
CA MET A 32 -0.26 10.94 6.21
C MET A 32 -0.63 12.29 5.61
N GLU A 33 0.36 13.18 5.52
CA GLU A 33 0.28 14.39 4.71
C GLU A 33 0.62 14.05 3.25
N ILE A 34 -0.01 14.74 2.32
CA ILE A 34 0.36 14.73 0.90
C ILE A 34 1.01 16.07 0.59
N LEU A 35 2.24 16.02 0.09
CA LEU A 35 2.99 17.20 -0.30
C LEU A 35 3.24 17.21 -1.80
N ARG A 36 3.32 18.40 -2.38
CA ARG A 36 3.79 18.64 -3.73
C ARG A 36 4.78 19.80 -3.73
N ASN A 37 6.01 19.55 -4.22
CA ASN A 37 7.12 20.50 -4.16
C ASN A 37 7.34 21.07 -2.75
N ASP A 38 7.31 20.18 -1.74
CA ASP A 38 7.51 20.43 -0.33
C ASP A 38 6.37 21.24 0.37
N GLU A 39 5.28 21.57 -0.35
CA GLU A 39 4.08 22.22 0.20
C GLU A 39 3.00 21.15 0.52
N VAL A 40 2.40 21.23 1.72
CA VAL A 40 1.30 20.33 2.10
C VAL A 40 0.04 20.73 1.33
N ILE A 41 -0.47 19.80 0.51
CA ILE A 41 -1.65 20.01 -0.35
C ILE A 41 -2.84 19.16 0.04
N GLY A 42 -2.69 18.26 1.02
CA GLY A 42 -3.75 17.36 1.45
C GLY A 42 -3.31 16.29 2.42
N TYR A 43 -4.15 15.27 2.52
CA TYR A 43 -3.97 14.14 3.44
C TYR A 43 -4.39 12.80 2.83
N ASN A 44 -3.89 11.71 3.44
CA ASN A 44 -4.28 10.34 3.17
C ASN A 44 -4.28 9.55 4.48
N ASN A 45 -5.46 9.27 5.04
CA ASN A 45 -5.62 8.70 6.36
C ASN A 45 -6.23 7.31 6.29
N TYR A 46 -5.78 6.42 7.18
CA TYR A 46 -6.28 5.06 7.33
C TYR A 46 -6.78 4.87 8.76
N PHE A 47 -7.95 4.24 8.88
CA PHE A 47 -8.61 3.95 10.15
C PHE A 47 -8.87 2.45 10.23
N PHE A 48 -8.51 1.83 11.35
CA PHE A 48 -8.63 0.41 11.58
C PHE A 48 -9.74 0.12 12.59
N LYS A 49 -10.70 -0.71 12.20
CA LYS A 49 -11.71 -1.25 13.11
C LYS A 49 -11.58 -2.77 13.14
N ARG A 50 -11.47 -3.32 14.34
CA ARG A 50 -11.30 -4.76 14.56
C ARG A 50 -12.48 -5.31 15.34
N ASP A 51 -12.92 -6.52 14.95
CA ASP A 51 -13.99 -7.25 15.58
C ASP A 51 -13.70 -8.76 15.43
N GLY A 52 -13.11 -9.35 16.46
CA GLY A 52 -12.60 -10.72 16.41
C GLY A 52 -11.58 -10.93 15.29
N GLU A 53 -11.85 -11.86 14.39
CA GLU A 53 -10.98 -12.16 13.23
C GLU A 53 -11.16 -11.15 12.07
N LYS A 54 -12.16 -10.26 12.15
CA LYS A 54 -12.48 -9.29 11.10
C LYS A 54 -11.73 -7.99 11.35
N THR A 55 -11.03 -7.51 10.32
CA THR A 55 -10.44 -6.18 10.30
C THR A 55 -11.02 -5.38 9.13
N ILE A 56 -11.46 -4.17 9.41
CA ILE A 56 -11.94 -3.20 8.42
C ILE A 56 -10.92 -2.07 8.40
N VAL A 57 -10.37 -1.78 7.22
CA VAL A 57 -9.48 -0.63 7.00
C VAL A 57 -10.21 0.38 6.14
N LYS A 58 -10.51 1.55 6.69
CA LYS A 58 -11.10 2.67 5.95
C LYS A 58 -10.01 3.64 5.56
N ASN A 59 -10.01 4.03 4.29
CA ASN A 59 -9.12 5.05 3.76
C ASN A 59 -9.90 6.29 3.38
N GLN A 60 -9.38 7.46 3.75
CA GLN A 60 -9.90 8.76 3.35
C GLN A 60 -8.75 9.63 2.88
N TYR A 61 -8.89 10.23 1.71
CA TYR A 61 -7.87 11.09 1.15
C TYR A 61 -8.48 12.28 0.41
N LYS A 62 -7.76 13.40 0.49
CA LYS A 62 -8.12 14.62 -0.23
C LYS A 62 -6.88 15.46 -0.47
N PHE A 63 -6.74 15.98 -1.68
CA PHE A 63 -5.72 16.97 -1.99
C PHE A 63 -6.13 17.87 -3.15
N GLU A 64 -5.54 19.05 -3.19
CA GLU A 64 -5.76 20.06 -4.23
C GLU A 64 -4.44 20.66 -4.71
N VAL A 65 -4.24 20.69 -6.02
CA VAL A 65 -3.12 21.39 -6.65
C VAL A 65 -3.61 22.73 -7.16
N LYS A 66 -2.97 23.81 -6.68
CA LYS A 66 -3.29 25.18 -7.09
C LYS A 66 -2.13 25.77 -7.89
N VAL A 67 -2.46 26.64 -8.83
CA VAL A 67 -1.52 27.47 -9.57
C VAL A 67 -2.12 28.89 -9.62
N LEU A 68 -1.38 29.88 -9.16
CA LEU A 68 -1.86 31.26 -9.05
C LEU A 68 -3.25 31.36 -8.36
N SER A 69 -3.43 30.62 -7.25
CA SER A 69 -4.67 30.51 -6.47
C SER A 69 -5.82 29.79 -7.18
N ALA A 70 -5.71 29.37 -8.42
CA ALA A 70 -6.71 28.58 -9.12
C ALA A 70 -6.49 27.08 -8.88
N THR A 71 -7.53 26.36 -8.47
CA THR A 71 -7.46 24.89 -8.35
C THR A 71 -7.45 24.26 -9.74
N ILE A 72 -6.31 23.68 -10.13
CA ILE A 72 -6.14 22.99 -11.41
C ILE A 72 -6.39 21.49 -11.34
N PHE A 73 -6.22 20.90 -10.14
CA PHE A 73 -6.46 19.48 -9.91
C PHE A 73 -6.92 19.22 -8.48
N LYS A 74 -8.01 18.49 -8.32
CA LYS A 74 -8.58 18.11 -7.03
C LYS A 74 -8.91 16.63 -7.02
N VAL A 75 -8.54 15.94 -5.95
CA VAL A 75 -8.91 14.56 -5.70
C VAL A 75 -9.47 14.43 -4.30
N GLU A 76 -10.58 13.73 -4.18
CA GLU A 76 -11.20 13.38 -2.92
C GLU A 76 -11.77 11.97 -3.04
N GLY A 77 -11.54 11.14 -2.04
CA GLY A 77 -12.05 9.78 -2.11
C GLY A 77 -12.03 9.05 -0.78
N TYR A 78 -12.70 7.92 -0.81
CA TYR A 78 -12.69 6.97 0.30
C TYR A 78 -12.56 5.55 -0.24
N GLY A 79 -12.06 4.64 0.61
CA GLY A 79 -12.00 3.21 0.36
C GLY A 79 -12.27 2.44 1.63
N GLU A 80 -12.69 1.19 1.48
CA GLU A 80 -12.88 0.25 2.58
C GLU A 80 -12.39 -1.13 2.16
N GLU A 81 -11.44 -1.67 2.91
CA GLU A 81 -10.94 -3.04 2.80
C GLU A 81 -11.50 -3.86 3.95
N ILE A 82 -12.02 -5.05 3.66
CA ILE A 82 -12.49 -6.00 4.68
C ILE A 82 -11.62 -7.25 4.62
N TYR A 83 -11.03 -7.58 5.75
CA TYR A 83 -10.21 -8.75 5.95
C TYR A 83 -10.86 -9.71 6.95
N ILE A 84 -10.71 -11.02 6.72
CA ILE A 84 -10.92 -12.06 7.73
C ILE A 84 -9.56 -12.73 7.95
N LYS A 85 -9.06 -12.65 9.18
CA LYS A 85 -7.63 -12.91 9.45
C LYS A 85 -6.76 -12.02 8.55
N ASP A 86 -5.88 -12.59 7.76
CA ASP A 86 -5.02 -11.86 6.82
C ASP A 86 -5.51 -11.86 5.36
N ASN A 87 -6.72 -12.43 5.11
CA ASN A 87 -7.25 -12.56 3.76
C ASN A 87 -8.17 -11.39 3.42
N LEU A 88 -7.87 -10.68 2.35
CA LEU A 88 -8.77 -9.69 1.78
C LEU A 88 -10.05 -10.37 1.26
N ILE A 89 -11.20 -9.96 1.77
CA ILE A 89 -12.51 -10.50 1.39
C ILE A 89 -13.22 -9.58 0.41
N SER A 90 -13.11 -8.27 0.64
CA SER A 90 -13.67 -7.27 -0.26
C SER A 90 -12.95 -5.94 -0.17
N PHE A 91 -13.04 -5.19 -1.25
CA PHE A 91 -12.62 -3.80 -1.31
C PHE A 91 -13.64 -2.99 -2.10
N GLN A 92 -13.94 -1.81 -1.63
CA GLN A 92 -14.73 -0.84 -2.37
C GLN A 92 -14.16 0.57 -2.21
N SER A 93 -14.22 1.35 -3.27
CA SER A 93 -13.77 2.74 -3.24
C SER A 93 -14.60 3.63 -4.16
N LYS A 94 -14.63 4.90 -3.81
CA LYS A 94 -15.12 6.00 -4.62
C LYS A 94 -14.13 7.14 -4.61
N THR A 95 -13.82 7.68 -5.79
CA THR A 95 -12.88 8.79 -5.98
C THR A 95 -13.49 9.82 -6.89
N LEU A 96 -13.54 11.06 -6.46
CA LEU A 96 -13.86 12.20 -7.30
C LEU A 96 -12.55 12.87 -7.73
N GLN A 97 -12.18 12.73 -8.99
CA GLN A 97 -11.01 13.37 -9.60
C GLN A 97 -11.48 14.53 -10.47
N ASN A 98 -11.31 15.75 -10.00
CA ASN A 98 -11.97 16.94 -10.54
C ASN A 98 -13.50 16.71 -10.54
N LYS A 99 -14.11 16.54 -11.74
CA LYS A 99 -15.52 16.24 -11.91
C LYS A 99 -15.81 14.80 -12.34
N LYS A 100 -14.78 13.94 -12.43
CA LYS A 100 -14.92 12.54 -12.88
C LYS A 100 -14.95 11.62 -11.67
N GLU A 101 -16.05 10.88 -11.55
CA GLU A 101 -16.16 9.81 -10.57
C GLU A 101 -15.43 8.57 -11.07
N LYS A 102 -14.66 7.94 -10.18
CA LYS A 102 -14.04 6.63 -10.37
C LYS A 102 -14.41 5.74 -9.20
N PHE A 103 -14.44 4.43 -9.44
CA PHE A 103 -14.81 3.47 -8.42
C PHE A 103 -14.09 2.14 -8.61
N VAL A 104 -14.05 1.36 -7.53
CA VAL A 104 -13.68 -0.05 -7.53
C VAL A 104 -14.61 -0.80 -6.59
N ASN A 105 -15.10 -1.94 -7.05
CA ASN A 105 -15.75 -2.95 -6.23
C ASN A 105 -15.04 -4.28 -6.47
N LEU A 106 -14.47 -4.87 -5.43
CA LEU A 106 -13.76 -6.13 -5.48
C LEU A 106 -14.35 -7.07 -4.43
N LYS A 107 -14.55 -8.33 -4.82
CA LYS A 107 -14.98 -9.39 -3.91
C LYS A 107 -14.17 -10.66 -4.14
N LEU A 108 -13.85 -11.37 -3.05
CA LEU A 108 -13.23 -12.69 -3.11
C LEU A 108 -14.27 -13.72 -3.55
N ASP A 109 -14.05 -14.37 -4.68
CA ASP A 109 -14.67 -15.64 -5.02
C ASP A 109 -13.90 -16.78 -4.33
N LYS A 110 -14.50 -17.33 -3.27
CA LYS A 110 -13.88 -18.40 -2.48
C LYS A 110 -13.77 -19.72 -3.25
N ASN A 111 -14.70 -19.97 -4.18
CA ASN A 111 -14.74 -21.23 -4.93
C ASN A 111 -13.59 -21.29 -5.95
N ASN A 112 -13.37 -20.19 -6.66
CA ASN A 112 -12.35 -20.10 -7.70
C ASN A 112 -11.02 -19.56 -7.20
N LYS A 113 -10.94 -19.14 -5.93
CA LYS A 113 -9.75 -18.51 -5.31
C LYS A 113 -9.23 -17.33 -6.14
N LYS A 114 -10.14 -16.46 -6.55
CA LYS A 114 -9.87 -15.26 -7.36
C LYS A 114 -10.63 -14.06 -6.78
N PHE A 115 -10.22 -12.88 -7.18
CA PHE A 115 -10.98 -11.66 -6.97
C PHE A 115 -11.80 -11.35 -8.20
N ASP A 116 -13.09 -11.07 -8.01
CA ASP A 116 -13.95 -10.42 -9.00
C ASP A 116 -13.86 -8.92 -8.84
N ILE A 117 -13.48 -8.20 -9.89
CA ILE A 117 -13.27 -6.76 -9.89
C ILE A 117 -14.26 -6.11 -10.84
N LYS A 118 -14.95 -5.05 -10.37
CA LYS A 118 -15.69 -4.07 -11.18
C LYS A 118 -15.14 -2.70 -10.86
N GLY A 119 -14.39 -2.12 -11.78
CA GLY A 119 -13.75 -0.81 -11.60
C GLY A 119 -13.86 0.08 -12.82
N SER A 120 -13.54 1.34 -12.64
CA SER A 120 -13.65 2.37 -13.70
C SER A 120 -12.71 2.13 -14.88
N SER A 121 -11.64 1.36 -14.72
CA SER A 121 -10.66 1.08 -15.78
C SER A 121 -10.43 -0.40 -16.01
N TYR A 122 -10.98 -1.27 -15.19
CA TYR A 122 -10.84 -2.71 -15.32
C TYR A 122 -12.03 -3.41 -14.68
N SER A 123 -12.61 -4.37 -15.40
CA SER A 123 -13.58 -5.34 -14.90
C SER A 123 -13.17 -6.74 -15.34
N GLY A 124 -13.09 -7.67 -14.41
CA GLY A 124 -12.66 -9.04 -14.65
C GLY A 124 -12.10 -9.68 -13.38
N GLU A 125 -11.38 -10.78 -13.55
CA GLU A 125 -10.80 -11.55 -12.45
C GLU A 125 -9.36 -11.13 -12.16
N ALA A 126 -8.93 -11.30 -10.90
CA ALA A 126 -7.54 -11.17 -10.49
C ALA A 126 -7.13 -12.29 -9.53
N SER A 127 -5.85 -12.64 -9.52
CA SER A 127 -5.29 -13.58 -8.54
C SER A 127 -5.43 -13.04 -7.12
N ILE A 128 -5.71 -13.91 -6.15
CA ILE A 128 -5.70 -13.59 -4.70
C ILE A 128 -4.30 -13.18 -4.19
N LYS A 129 -3.25 -13.36 -4.98
CA LYS A 129 -1.90 -12.86 -4.67
C LYS A 129 -1.79 -11.34 -4.82
N ASN A 130 -2.73 -10.72 -5.54
CA ASN A 130 -2.79 -9.27 -5.63
C ASN A 130 -3.24 -8.65 -4.31
N ILE A 131 -2.78 -7.45 -4.07
CA ILE A 131 -3.21 -6.60 -2.96
C ILE A 131 -3.79 -5.29 -3.49
N ILE A 132 -4.46 -4.54 -2.63
CA ILE A 132 -4.82 -3.15 -2.94
C ILE A 132 -3.58 -2.27 -2.79
N GLY A 133 -3.30 -1.43 -3.78
CA GLY A 133 -2.13 -0.54 -3.82
C GLY A 133 -2.27 0.65 -2.89
N ASN A 134 -2.22 0.39 -1.58
CA ASN A 134 -2.31 1.38 -0.51
C ASN A 134 -0.98 1.48 0.27
N TRP A 135 -0.75 2.63 0.93
CA TRP A 135 0.48 2.87 1.69
C TRP A 135 0.43 2.45 3.16
N TRP A 136 -0.70 2.01 3.67
CA TRP A 136 -0.80 1.53 5.05
C TRP A 136 -0.13 0.17 5.26
N SER A 137 -0.08 -0.68 4.24
CA SER A 137 0.43 -2.05 4.35
C SER A 137 1.78 -2.23 3.65
N HIS A 138 2.78 -2.66 4.40
CA HIS A 138 4.09 -3.00 3.83
C HIS A 138 4.05 -4.24 2.90
N ARG A 139 2.94 -4.97 2.83
CA ARG A 139 2.75 -6.06 1.84
C ARG A 139 2.97 -5.59 0.40
N ILE A 140 2.76 -4.30 0.12
CA ILE A 140 3.04 -3.73 -1.19
C ILE A 140 4.50 -3.92 -1.63
N LEU A 141 5.42 -4.09 -0.67
CA LEU A 141 6.84 -4.35 -0.92
C LEU A 141 7.16 -5.82 -1.18
N GLN A 142 6.18 -6.73 -1.04
CA GLN A 142 6.36 -8.19 -1.07
C GLN A 142 5.63 -8.89 -2.21
N VAL A 143 4.87 -8.14 -3.02
CA VAL A 143 4.05 -8.69 -4.10
C VAL A 143 4.55 -8.25 -5.48
N GLU A 144 4.27 -9.06 -6.49
CA GLU A 144 4.64 -8.78 -7.89
C GLU A 144 3.59 -7.94 -8.63
N SER A 145 2.41 -7.75 -8.02
CA SER A 145 1.34 -6.94 -8.62
C SER A 145 0.38 -6.40 -7.58
N GLN A 146 -0.24 -5.27 -7.92
CA GLN A 146 -1.22 -4.57 -7.11
C GLN A 146 -2.44 -4.16 -7.93
N ILE A 147 -3.58 -4.01 -7.24
CA ILE A 147 -4.82 -3.49 -7.81
C ILE A 147 -4.93 -2.02 -7.43
N SER A 148 -5.08 -1.15 -8.42
CA SER A 148 -5.28 0.28 -8.20
C SER A 148 -6.52 0.55 -7.35
N PRO A 149 -6.40 1.22 -6.19
CA PRO A 149 -7.54 1.55 -5.34
C PRO A 149 -8.50 2.58 -5.97
N ILE A 150 -8.09 3.23 -7.05
CA ILE A 150 -8.87 4.29 -7.71
C ILE A 150 -9.65 3.75 -8.90
N SER A 151 -9.11 2.75 -9.62
CA SER A 151 -9.64 2.38 -10.94
C SER A 151 -9.83 0.87 -11.15
N GLY A 152 -9.33 0.03 -10.25
CA GLY A 152 -9.36 -1.43 -10.35
C GLY A 152 -8.30 -2.04 -11.28
N SER A 153 -7.52 -1.23 -12.01
CA SER A 153 -6.51 -1.76 -12.92
C SER A 153 -5.40 -2.52 -12.17
N ILE A 154 -5.00 -3.65 -12.73
CA ILE A 154 -3.89 -4.46 -12.19
C ILE A 154 -2.57 -3.86 -12.69
N LYS A 155 -1.60 -3.72 -11.79
CA LYS A 155 -0.28 -3.16 -12.06
C LYS A 155 0.79 -4.15 -11.61
N GLU A 156 1.51 -4.72 -12.56
CA GLU A 156 2.70 -5.51 -12.26
C GLU A 156 3.86 -4.61 -11.85
N GLN A 157 4.62 -5.05 -10.86
CA GLN A 157 5.68 -4.24 -10.26
C GLN A 157 6.92 -5.07 -9.94
N ILE A 158 8.03 -4.35 -9.81
CA ILE A 158 9.31 -4.82 -9.29
C ILE A 158 9.63 -3.97 -8.06
N VAL A 159 9.98 -4.63 -6.96
CA VAL A 159 10.43 -3.98 -5.74
C VAL A 159 11.89 -4.33 -5.51
N THR A 160 12.73 -3.31 -5.35
CA THR A 160 14.17 -3.45 -5.11
C THR A 160 14.51 -2.80 -3.78
N PHE A 161 15.20 -3.54 -2.90
CA PHE A 161 15.79 -2.97 -1.69
C PHE A 161 17.00 -2.11 -2.09
N ILE A 162 17.01 -0.84 -1.67
CA ILE A 162 18.07 0.12 -1.99
C ILE A 162 19.10 0.17 -0.88
N GLY A 163 18.65 0.18 0.38
CA GLY A 163 19.55 0.27 1.52
C GLY A 163 18.84 0.65 2.81
N LYS A 164 19.64 0.92 3.83
CA LYS A 164 19.18 1.40 5.14
C LYS A 164 19.52 2.86 5.27
N GLU A 165 18.57 3.67 5.71
CA GLU A 165 18.72 5.10 5.86
C GLU A 165 18.14 5.58 7.19
N ASN A 166 18.76 6.61 7.78
CA ASN A 166 18.14 7.38 8.86
C ASN A 166 17.54 8.63 8.27
N ILE A 167 16.22 8.80 8.43
CA ILE A 167 15.51 9.96 7.93
C ILE A 167 14.82 10.72 9.07
N SER A 168 14.65 12.03 8.90
CA SER A 168 13.90 12.86 9.82
C SER A 168 12.54 13.23 9.22
N ILE A 169 11.46 13.02 9.97
CA ILE A 169 10.11 13.44 9.62
C ILE A 169 9.55 14.24 10.79
N ASN A 170 9.17 15.49 10.57
CA ASN A 170 8.59 16.38 11.58
C ASN A 170 9.45 16.45 12.86
N GLY A 171 10.79 16.47 12.70
CA GLY A 171 11.75 16.53 13.81
C GLY A 171 12.04 15.19 14.50
N LYS A 172 11.34 14.12 14.16
CA LYS A 172 11.56 12.79 14.71
C LYS A 172 12.45 11.97 13.78
N GLN A 173 13.47 11.28 14.35
CA GLN A 173 14.38 10.39 13.63
C GLN A 173 13.79 8.99 13.51
N TYR A 174 13.99 8.38 12.35
CA TYR A 174 13.55 7.02 12.02
C TYR A 174 14.69 6.24 11.35
N GLU A 175 14.94 5.02 11.84
CA GLU A 175 15.74 4.04 11.12
C GLU A 175 14.86 3.34 10.10
N THR A 176 15.18 3.43 8.81
CA THR A 176 14.33 2.93 7.74
C THR A 176 15.05 1.97 6.81
N ASP A 177 14.27 1.09 6.22
CA ASP A 177 14.64 0.36 5.01
C ASP A 177 14.05 1.11 3.81
N HIS A 178 14.91 1.46 2.83
CA HIS A 178 14.54 2.16 1.60
C HIS A 178 14.35 1.17 0.45
N PHE A 179 13.23 1.29 -0.24
CA PHE A 179 12.86 0.46 -1.37
C PHE A 179 12.53 1.31 -2.60
N LYS A 180 12.82 0.76 -3.77
CA LYS A 180 12.35 1.26 -5.07
C LYS A 180 11.26 0.34 -5.60
N LEU A 181 10.08 0.90 -5.91
CA LEU A 181 8.99 0.20 -6.56
C LEU A 181 8.78 0.78 -7.96
N THR A 182 8.89 -0.07 -8.97
CA THR A 182 8.74 0.33 -10.39
C THR A 182 7.74 -0.58 -11.11
N SER A 183 7.19 -0.10 -12.24
CA SER A 183 6.45 -0.98 -13.15
C SER A 183 7.37 -2.05 -13.72
N LYS A 184 6.86 -3.29 -13.81
CA LYS A 184 7.55 -4.39 -14.50
C LYS A 184 7.59 -4.15 -16.01
N ASP A 185 6.50 -3.67 -16.59
CA ASP A 185 6.44 -3.25 -17.99
C ASP A 185 7.07 -1.86 -18.15
N THR A 186 8.25 -1.83 -18.79
CA THR A 186 9.01 -0.60 -19.05
C THR A 186 8.51 0.17 -20.27
N SER A 187 7.67 -0.43 -21.11
CA SER A 187 7.11 0.19 -22.34
C SER A 187 5.93 1.14 -22.06
N LEU A 188 5.38 1.09 -20.83
CA LEU A 188 4.28 1.97 -20.43
C LEU A 188 4.64 3.45 -20.59
N PRO A 189 3.69 4.31 -20.97
CA PRO A 189 3.87 5.76 -20.89
C PRO A 189 4.24 6.21 -19.47
N GLU A 190 5.08 7.23 -19.35
CA GLU A 190 5.59 7.72 -18.06
C GLU A 190 4.47 8.07 -17.06
N ASP A 191 3.35 8.57 -17.56
CA ASP A 191 2.17 8.89 -16.76
C ASP A 191 1.41 7.66 -16.25
N LYS A 192 1.72 6.46 -16.73
CA LYS A 192 1.11 5.18 -16.32
C LYS A 192 2.07 4.29 -15.53
N LYS A 193 3.38 4.60 -15.54
CA LYS A 193 4.38 3.84 -14.80
C LYS A 193 4.24 4.03 -13.29
N LEU A 194 4.52 2.94 -12.57
CA LEU A 194 4.87 3.01 -11.15
C LEU A 194 6.34 3.41 -11.04
N ASN A 195 6.67 4.35 -10.18
CA ASN A 195 8.03 4.77 -9.92
C ASN A 195 8.09 5.49 -8.57
N PHE A 196 8.18 4.71 -7.50
CA PHE A 196 8.11 5.19 -6.12
C PHE A 196 9.38 4.86 -5.37
N ASP A 197 9.83 5.78 -4.54
CA ASP A 197 10.78 5.53 -3.47
C ASP A 197 9.98 5.42 -2.16
N ILE A 198 10.24 4.37 -1.35
CA ILE A 198 9.42 4.01 -0.20
C ILE A 198 10.33 3.76 0.99
N TRP A 199 10.05 4.41 2.12
CA TRP A 199 10.75 4.22 3.39
C TRP A 199 9.86 3.53 4.41
N LEU A 200 10.31 2.37 4.85
CA LEU A 200 9.67 1.53 5.86
C LEU A 200 10.37 1.73 7.20
N ASP A 201 9.67 2.17 8.23
CA ASP A 201 10.20 2.26 9.58
C ASP A 201 10.49 0.85 10.15
N LYS A 202 11.72 0.57 10.52
CA LYS A 202 12.15 -0.74 11.02
C LYS A 202 11.50 -1.13 12.34
N LYS A 203 11.17 -0.13 13.18
CA LYS A 203 10.58 -0.37 14.49
C LYS A 203 9.12 -0.77 14.43
N THR A 204 8.36 -0.14 13.52
CA THR A 204 6.90 -0.31 13.46
C THR A 204 6.43 -1.08 12.25
N SER A 205 7.28 -1.30 11.25
CA SER A 205 6.94 -1.85 9.93
C SER A 205 5.85 -1.04 9.21
N VAL A 206 5.77 0.27 9.50
CA VAL A 206 4.89 1.22 8.83
C VAL A 206 5.65 1.93 7.72
N ILE A 207 5.02 2.07 6.55
CA ILE A 207 5.52 2.95 5.49
C ILE A 207 5.34 4.39 5.97
N ILE A 208 6.45 5.09 6.20
CA ILE A 208 6.42 6.45 6.79
C ILE A 208 6.66 7.54 5.76
N LYS A 209 7.20 7.17 4.58
CA LYS A 209 7.44 8.10 3.49
C LYS A 209 7.37 7.40 2.16
N VAL A 210 6.72 8.04 1.18
CA VAL A 210 6.72 7.62 -0.22
C VAL A 210 6.93 8.85 -1.08
N THR A 211 7.86 8.77 -2.04
CA THR A 211 8.06 9.86 -3.00
C THR A 211 7.97 9.39 -4.45
N TYR A 212 7.55 10.30 -5.32
CA TYR A 212 7.57 10.08 -6.76
C TYR A 212 7.62 11.42 -7.50
N LYS A 213 8.06 11.39 -8.77
CA LYS A 213 8.11 12.56 -9.65
C LYS A 213 7.04 12.42 -10.72
N ARG A 214 6.11 13.38 -10.79
CA ARG A 214 5.11 13.47 -11.83
C ARG A 214 4.56 14.89 -11.87
N MET A 215 4.95 15.68 -12.87
CA MET A 215 4.60 17.11 -12.93
C MET A 215 4.89 17.84 -11.60
N GLY A 216 6.09 17.58 -11.03
CA GLY A 216 6.51 18.03 -9.71
C GLY A 216 6.96 16.86 -8.83
N LYS A 217 7.53 17.17 -7.69
CA LYS A 217 7.90 16.22 -6.64
C LYS A 217 6.70 15.98 -5.72
N TRP A 218 6.32 14.73 -5.55
CA TRP A 218 5.24 14.33 -4.65
C TRP A 218 5.80 13.54 -3.49
N GLU A 219 5.20 13.72 -2.33
CA GLU A 219 5.54 12.99 -1.12
C GLU A 219 4.27 12.67 -0.31
N TYR A 220 4.15 11.41 0.12
CA TYR A 220 3.30 11.02 1.24
C TYR A 220 4.20 10.89 2.45
N ARG A 221 3.86 11.53 3.56
CA ARG A 221 4.68 11.59 4.75
C ARG A 221 3.85 11.31 5.99
N LEU A 222 4.34 10.43 6.86
CA LEU A 222 3.69 10.15 8.14
C LEU A 222 3.53 11.44 8.94
N LYS A 223 2.29 11.74 9.34
CA LYS A 223 1.95 12.84 10.25
C LYS A 223 1.79 12.33 11.66
N ASN A 224 0.98 11.27 11.83
CA ASN A 224 0.66 10.71 13.13
C ASN A 224 0.38 9.22 13.04
N LEU A 225 0.58 8.51 14.17
CA LEU A 225 0.37 7.09 14.34
C LEU A 225 -0.28 6.89 15.71
N GLU A 226 -1.54 6.48 15.75
CA GLU A 226 -2.36 6.26 16.96
C GLU A 226 -2.73 4.80 17.13
#